data_82cf77083098144879f55e7cf3eaf409
#
_entry.id   82cf77083098144879f55e7cf3eaf409
#
_cell.length_a   1.000
_cell.length_b   1.000
_cell.length_c   1.000
_cell.angle_alpha   90.00
_cell.angle_beta   90.00
_cell.angle_gamma   90.00
#
_symmetry.space_group_name_H-M   'P 1'
#
loop_
_entity.id
_entity.type
_entity.pdbx_description
1 polymer ?
#
loop_
_entity_poly.entity_id
_entity_poly.type
_entity_poly.pdbx_seq_one_letter_code
_entity_poly.pdbx_strand_id
1 'polypeptide(L)'
;MKIVELEINIMAVPQGYYLAQGISRDLNFKVGLPAEFEKTYNLKEKLTDKYDEIECGETYLIDNVYSLVVKDSSYDSPDRDLLMEALVNLRDQMEENKVTKLAIPRLCCGRGGLDWDDVKAMIGFVFGDADIQILVCVQ
;
A
#
# COMPACT_ATOMS: atom_id res chain seq x y z
N MET A 1 -2.12 -17.64 1.60
CA MET A 1 -1.22 -16.47 1.63
C MET A 1 0.06 -16.84 2.38
N LYS A 2 1.19 -16.44 1.83
CA LYS A 2 2.48 -16.57 2.50
C LYS A 2 3.03 -15.16 2.77
N ILE A 3 3.41 -14.88 4.01
CA ILE A 3 3.96 -13.58 4.40
C ILE A 3 5.32 -13.76 5.06
N VAL A 4 6.30 -12.99 4.60
CA VAL A 4 7.69 -13.03 5.08
C VAL A 4 8.16 -11.59 5.33
N GLU A 5 8.83 -11.36 6.46
CA GLU A 5 9.43 -10.06 6.76
C GLU A 5 10.93 -10.12 6.56
N LEU A 6 11.48 -9.15 5.84
CA LEU A 6 12.92 -9.04 5.59
C LEU A 6 13.39 -7.60 5.79
N GLU A 7 14.63 -7.47 6.24
CA GLU A 7 15.31 -6.16 6.27
C GLU A 7 15.82 -5.84 4.87
N ILE A 8 14.97 -5.21 4.07
CA ILE A 8 15.29 -4.86 2.69
C ILE A 8 14.60 -3.54 2.35
N ASN A 9 15.25 -2.72 1.53
CA ASN A 9 14.61 -1.54 0.97
C ASN A 9 13.55 -1.99 -0.03
N ILE A 10 12.32 -1.49 0.11
CA ILE A 10 11.22 -1.87 -0.78
C ILE A 10 11.52 -1.53 -2.24
N MET A 11 12.34 -0.51 -2.49
CA MET A 11 12.76 -0.16 -3.85
C MET A 11 13.77 -1.13 -4.46
N ALA A 12 14.33 -2.03 -3.65
CA ALA A 12 15.35 -2.99 -4.07
C ALA A 12 14.80 -4.43 -4.18
N VAL A 13 13.49 -4.62 -4.11
CA VAL A 13 12.90 -5.97 -4.24
C VAL A 13 13.12 -6.52 -5.65
N PRO A 14 13.15 -7.87 -5.79
CA PRO A 14 13.31 -8.48 -7.11
C PRO A 14 12.20 -8.08 -8.08
N GLN A 15 12.51 -8.15 -9.37
CA GLN A 15 11.51 -7.96 -10.41
C GLN A 15 10.38 -8.99 -10.28
N GLY A 16 9.19 -8.61 -10.69
CA GLY A 16 8.00 -9.44 -10.59
C GLY A 16 7.14 -9.14 -9.38
N TYR A 17 7.65 -8.35 -8.43
CA TYR A 17 6.86 -7.87 -7.31
C TYR A 17 6.12 -6.60 -7.68
N TYR A 18 4.84 -6.54 -7.34
CA TYR A 18 4.13 -5.28 -7.23
C TYR A 18 4.40 -4.69 -5.84
N LEU A 19 4.26 -3.39 -5.72
CA LEU A 19 4.53 -2.67 -4.48
C LEU A 19 3.24 -2.07 -3.95
N ALA A 20 3.15 -1.84 -2.65
CA ALA A 20 2.01 -1.15 -2.06
C ALA A 20 2.48 -0.14 -1.02
N GLN A 21 1.75 0.96 -0.90
CA GLN A 21 1.97 1.99 0.11
C GLN A 21 0.64 2.56 0.60
N GLY A 22 0.65 3.13 1.81
CA GLY A 22 -0.47 3.90 2.33
C GLY A 22 -0.26 5.38 2.01
N ILE A 23 -1.31 6.04 1.53
CA ILE A 23 -1.25 7.46 1.16
C ILE A 23 -2.42 8.23 1.76
N SER A 24 -2.32 9.56 1.72
CA SER A 24 -3.42 10.46 2.03
C SER A 24 -4.14 10.91 0.75
N ARG A 25 -5.43 11.21 0.88
CA ARG A 25 -6.25 11.65 -0.26
C ARG A 25 -5.75 12.95 -0.87
N ASP A 26 -5.12 13.82 -0.09
CA ASP A 26 -4.58 15.08 -0.58
C ASP A 26 -3.32 14.93 -1.46
N LEU A 27 -2.80 13.71 -1.61
CA LEU A 27 -1.61 13.40 -2.41
C LEU A 27 -0.40 14.23 -2.01
N ASN A 28 -0.25 14.50 -0.73
CA ASN A 28 0.91 15.22 -0.20
C ASN A 28 2.04 14.24 0.10
N PHE A 29 2.92 14.07 -0.87
CA PHE A 29 4.03 13.10 -0.81
C PHE A 29 5.37 13.78 -0.49
N LYS A 30 5.41 14.60 0.56
CA LYS A 30 6.59 15.41 0.87
C LYS A 30 7.57 14.75 1.83
N VAL A 31 7.14 13.76 2.59
CA VAL A 31 7.99 13.11 3.61
C VAL A 31 7.81 11.60 3.61
N GLY A 32 8.80 10.90 4.14
CA GLY A 32 8.74 9.46 4.38
C GLY A 32 8.71 8.63 3.11
N LEU A 33 8.14 7.45 3.22
CA LEU A 33 8.07 6.50 2.11
C LEU A 33 7.26 7.04 0.92
N PRO A 34 6.12 7.74 1.10
CA PRO A 34 5.44 8.35 -0.04
C PRO A 34 6.32 9.31 -0.85
N ALA A 35 7.24 10.03 -0.20
CA ALA A 35 8.18 10.90 -0.91
C ALA A 35 9.18 10.09 -1.76
N GLU A 36 9.63 8.94 -1.26
CA GLU A 36 10.51 8.04 -2.01
C GLU A 36 9.79 7.45 -3.22
N PHE A 37 8.55 7.03 -3.08
CA PHE A 37 7.73 6.55 -4.19
C PHE A 37 7.46 7.66 -5.21
N GLU A 38 7.19 8.88 -4.75
CA GLU A 38 6.97 10.03 -5.64
C GLU A 38 8.21 10.31 -6.48
N LYS A 39 9.37 10.29 -5.85
CA LYS A 39 10.65 10.54 -6.52
C LYS A 39 10.93 9.50 -7.61
N THR A 40 10.60 8.24 -7.35
CA THR A 40 10.89 7.14 -8.26
C THR A 40 9.85 7.00 -9.37
N TYR A 41 8.57 7.18 -9.06
CA TYR A 41 7.46 6.84 -9.96
C TYR A 41 6.67 8.05 -10.46
N ASN A 42 6.85 9.23 -9.88
CA ASN A 42 6.06 10.42 -10.23
C ASN A 42 4.55 10.15 -10.08
N LEU A 43 4.16 9.62 -8.93
CA LEU A 43 2.81 9.09 -8.71
C LEU A 43 1.72 10.17 -8.69
N LYS A 44 2.01 11.35 -8.13
CA LYS A 44 1.01 12.40 -8.02
C LYS A 44 0.46 12.81 -9.38
N GLU A 45 1.34 13.07 -10.33
CA GLU A 45 0.95 13.43 -11.69
C GLU A 45 0.20 12.29 -12.37
N LYS A 46 0.73 11.07 -12.27
CA LYS A 46 0.11 9.89 -12.89
C LYS A 46 -1.26 9.57 -12.30
N LEU A 47 -1.42 9.72 -10.99
CA LEU A 47 -2.71 9.52 -10.31
C LEU A 47 -3.74 10.54 -10.78
N THR A 48 -3.37 11.82 -10.81
CA THR A 48 -4.28 12.90 -11.23
C THR A 48 -4.64 12.81 -12.71
N ASP A 49 -3.73 12.31 -13.55
CA ASP A 49 -4.00 12.11 -14.96
C ASP A 49 -4.94 10.93 -15.24
N LYS A 50 -4.77 9.84 -14.47
CA LYS A 50 -5.52 8.60 -14.71
C LYS A 50 -6.89 8.57 -14.05
N TYR A 51 -7.03 9.15 -12.86
CA TYR A 51 -8.24 9.07 -12.05
C TYR A 51 -8.86 10.46 -11.86
N ASP A 52 -10.16 10.56 -12.07
CA ASP A 52 -10.89 11.82 -11.90
C ASP A 52 -10.95 12.26 -10.44
N GLU A 53 -11.12 11.29 -9.53
CA GLU A 53 -11.22 11.54 -8.10
C GLU A 53 -10.41 10.51 -7.34
N ILE A 54 -9.79 10.95 -6.25
CA ILE A 54 -9.10 10.08 -5.29
C ILE A 54 -9.95 10.03 -4.03
N GLU A 55 -10.37 8.83 -3.65
CA GLU A 55 -11.30 8.62 -2.55
C GLU A 55 -10.68 7.78 -1.44
N CYS A 56 -10.99 8.11 -0.19
CA CYS A 56 -10.56 7.34 0.97
C CYS A 56 -11.13 5.92 0.93
N GLY A 57 -10.33 4.94 1.33
CA GLY A 57 -10.74 3.54 1.33
C GLY A 57 -10.56 2.82 -0.01
N GLU A 58 -10.14 3.54 -1.04
CA GLU A 58 -9.86 2.96 -2.36
C GLU A 58 -8.37 2.69 -2.53
N THR A 59 -8.07 1.81 -3.48
CA THR A 59 -6.69 1.49 -3.87
C THR A 59 -6.51 1.79 -5.35
N TYR A 60 -5.43 2.50 -5.67
CA TYR A 60 -5.15 2.97 -7.04
C TYR A 60 -3.86 2.38 -7.55
N LEU A 61 -3.89 1.81 -8.74
CA LEU A 61 -2.71 1.22 -9.37
C LEU A 61 -2.12 2.17 -10.40
N ILE A 62 -0.84 2.49 -10.21
CA ILE A 62 -0.01 3.18 -11.19
C ILE A 62 1.26 2.36 -11.38
N ASP A 63 1.57 2.04 -12.63
CA ASP A 63 2.70 1.15 -12.97
C ASP A 63 2.56 -0.16 -12.19
N ASN A 64 3.52 -0.49 -11.33
CA ASN A 64 3.44 -1.66 -10.44
C ASN A 64 3.24 -1.27 -8.97
N VAL A 65 2.70 -0.07 -8.70
CA VAL A 65 2.50 0.44 -7.34
C VAL A 65 1.02 0.61 -7.04
N TYR A 66 0.57 -0.11 -6.02
CA TYR A 66 -0.76 0.07 -5.44
C TYR A 66 -0.67 1.11 -4.31
N SER A 67 -1.46 2.16 -4.41
CA SER A 67 -1.55 3.21 -3.38
C SER A 67 -2.89 3.12 -2.69
N LEU A 68 -2.86 2.84 -1.38
CA LEU A 68 -4.04 2.65 -0.54
C LEU A 68 -4.35 3.97 0.17
N VAL A 69 -5.53 4.52 -0.04
CA VAL A 69 -5.91 5.81 0.55
C VAL A 69 -6.50 5.56 1.94
N VAL A 70 -5.68 5.79 2.96
CA VAL A 70 -5.96 5.39 4.34
C VAL A 70 -6.27 6.56 5.26
N LYS A 71 -6.24 7.78 4.75
CA LYS A 71 -6.54 9.01 5.50
C LYS A 71 -6.87 10.15 4.53
N ASP A 72 -7.57 11.14 5.04
CA ASP A 72 -7.99 12.29 4.25
C ASP A 72 -6.84 13.26 4.01
N SER A 73 -6.18 13.69 5.07
CA SER A 73 -5.07 14.63 5.03
C SER A 73 -3.76 13.97 5.44
N SER A 74 -2.65 14.45 4.88
CA SER A 74 -1.31 13.99 5.28
C SER A 74 -1.03 14.23 6.77
N TYR A 75 -1.73 15.16 7.40
CA TYR A 75 -1.58 15.46 8.83
C TYR A 75 -2.42 14.54 9.72
N ASP A 76 -3.35 13.79 9.16
CA ASP A 76 -4.18 12.85 9.92
C ASP A 76 -3.41 11.57 10.25
N SER A 77 -3.87 10.87 11.28
CA SER A 77 -3.44 9.50 11.53
C SER A 77 -4.15 8.55 10.56
N PRO A 78 -3.52 7.44 10.15
CA PRO A 78 -4.20 6.44 9.33
C PRO A 78 -5.45 5.91 10.04
N ASP A 79 -6.50 5.71 9.27
CA ASP A 79 -7.78 5.19 9.76
C ASP A 79 -7.83 3.68 9.52
N ARG A 80 -8.13 2.93 10.58
CA ARG A 80 -8.16 1.47 10.53
C ARG A 80 -9.23 0.94 9.57
N ASP A 81 -10.41 1.56 9.57
CA ASP A 81 -11.51 1.13 8.70
C ASP A 81 -11.22 1.43 7.23
N LEU A 82 -10.61 2.58 6.96
CA LEU A 82 -10.18 2.91 5.59
C LEU A 82 -9.09 1.96 5.10
N LEU A 83 -8.16 1.57 5.97
CA LEU A 83 -7.17 0.57 5.61
C LEU A 83 -7.82 -0.77 5.27
N MET A 84 -8.80 -1.20 6.06
CA MET A 84 -9.52 -2.45 5.79
C MET A 84 -10.22 -2.42 4.42
N GLU A 85 -10.93 -1.33 4.12
CA GLU A 85 -11.59 -1.16 2.83
C GLU A 85 -10.57 -1.19 1.68
N ALA A 86 -9.46 -0.46 1.85
CA ALA A 86 -8.42 -0.40 0.82
C ALA A 86 -7.71 -1.75 0.62
N LEU A 87 -7.55 -2.54 1.68
CA LEU A 87 -6.98 -3.89 1.58
C LEU A 87 -7.90 -4.83 0.81
N VAL A 88 -9.21 -4.76 1.03
CA VAL A 88 -10.18 -5.54 0.26
C VAL A 88 -10.12 -5.16 -1.21
N ASN A 89 -10.07 -3.87 -1.49
CA ASN A 89 -9.95 -3.37 -2.86
C ASN A 89 -8.63 -3.81 -3.51
N LEU A 90 -7.54 -3.80 -2.75
CA LEU A 90 -6.24 -4.30 -3.20
C LEU A 90 -6.31 -5.78 -3.58
N ARG A 91 -6.91 -6.60 -2.73
CA ARG A 91 -7.07 -8.03 -3.01
C ARG A 91 -7.86 -8.25 -4.30
N ASP A 92 -8.98 -7.54 -4.46
CA ASP A 92 -9.82 -7.68 -5.65
C ASP A 92 -9.07 -7.29 -6.92
N GLN A 93 -8.29 -6.22 -6.88
CA GLN A 93 -7.48 -5.80 -8.02
C GLN A 93 -6.35 -6.78 -8.32
N MET A 94 -5.70 -7.33 -7.30
CA MET A 94 -4.65 -8.33 -7.49
C MET A 94 -5.21 -9.61 -8.13
N GLU A 95 -6.38 -10.06 -7.72
CA GLU A 95 -7.05 -11.20 -8.34
C GLU A 95 -7.37 -10.91 -9.80
N GLU A 96 -7.96 -9.76 -10.07
CA GLU A 96 -8.34 -9.36 -11.43
C GLU A 96 -7.12 -9.27 -12.34
N ASN A 97 -6.02 -8.73 -11.84
CA ASN A 97 -4.79 -8.54 -12.60
C ASN A 97 -3.84 -9.74 -12.54
N LYS A 98 -4.22 -10.80 -11.85
CA LYS A 98 -3.42 -12.02 -11.66
C LYS A 98 -2.05 -11.72 -11.03
N VAL A 99 -2.03 -10.80 -10.08
CA VAL A 99 -0.82 -10.44 -9.31
C VAL A 99 -0.73 -11.39 -8.13
N THR A 100 0.42 -12.06 -7.99
CA THR A 100 0.65 -13.04 -6.92
C THR A 100 1.80 -12.67 -5.99
N LYS A 101 2.58 -11.65 -6.33
CA LYS A 101 3.73 -11.22 -5.52
C LYS A 101 3.60 -9.74 -5.19
N LEU A 102 3.58 -9.43 -3.91
CA LEU A 102 3.40 -8.07 -3.40
C LEU A 102 4.45 -7.76 -2.33
N ALA A 103 5.13 -6.64 -2.48
CA ALA A 103 6.03 -6.11 -1.46
C ALA A 103 5.38 -4.91 -0.79
N ILE A 104 5.39 -4.89 0.52
CA ILE A 104 4.78 -3.82 1.33
C ILE A 104 5.74 -3.38 2.44
N PRO A 105 5.63 -2.13 2.90
CA PRO A 105 6.19 -1.78 4.19
C PRO A 105 5.27 -2.31 5.29
N ARG A 106 5.58 -2.03 6.55
CA ARG A 106 4.60 -2.19 7.63
C ARG A 106 3.56 -1.08 7.47
N LEU A 107 2.55 -1.36 6.65
CA LEU A 107 1.55 -0.39 6.24
C LEU A 107 0.93 0.34 7.41
N CYS A 108 0.91 1.67 7.36
CA CYS A 108 0.26 2.53 8.35
C CYS A 108 0.84 2.43 9.76
N CYS A 109 2.03 1.87 9.93
CA CYS A 109 2.64 1.62 11.25
C CYS A 109 3.81 2.55 11.54
N GLY A 110 3.93 3.66 10.82
CA GLY A 110 4.91 4.67 11.09
C GLY A 110 4.55 5.47 12.35
N ARG A 111 5.24 6.58 12.56
CA ARG A 111 5.05 7.44 13.74
C ARG A 111 3.59 7.91 13.84
N GLY A 112 2.96 7.65 14.98
CA GLY A 112 1.55 8.00 15.19
C GLY A 112 0.57 7.09 14.44
N GLY A 113 1.05 5.98 13.88
CA GLY A 113 0.24 5.05 13.11
C GLY A 113 -0.38 3.92 13.92
N LEU A 114 -0.80 2.89 13.18
CA LEU A 114 -1.44 1.71 13.74
C LEU A 114 -0.39 0.71 14.27
N ASP A 115 -0.84 -0.27 15.03
CA ASP A 115 0.00 -1.34 15.53
C ASP A 115 0.21 -2.40 14.45
N TRP A 116 1.45 -2.82 14.24
CA TRP A 116 1.77 -3.77 13.18
C TRP A 116 1.11 -5.14 13.35
N ASP A 117 1.00 -5.64 14.59
CA ASP A 117 0.33 -6.92 14.82
C ASP A 117 -1.14 -6.86 14.39
N ASP A 118 -1.81 -5.75 14.64
CA ASP A 118 -3.19 -5.53 14.19
C ASP A 118 -3.28 -5.47 12.67
N VAL A 119 -2.39 -4.73 12.03
CA VAL A 119 -2.37 -4.59 10.56
C VAL A 119 -2.06 -5.94 9.91
N LYS A 120 -1.12 -6.68 10.47
CA LYS A 120 -0.77 -8.02 9.97
C LYS A 120 -1.97 -8.96 10.07
N ALA A 121 -2.73 -8.89 11.16
CA ALA A 121 -3.96 -9.67 11.33
C ALA A 121 -5.02 -9.28 10.30
N MET A 122 -5.16 -7.99 10.00
CA MET A 122 -6.08 -7.51 8.96
C MET A 122 -5.70 -8.06 7.58
N ILE A 123 -4.42 -8.03 7.26
CA ILE A 123 -3.90 -8.58 6.00
C ILE A 123 -4.21 -10.08 5.91
N GLY A 124 -3.97 -10.82 6.99
CA GLY A 124 -4.29 -12.25 7.06
C GLY A 124 -5.78 -12.52 6.87
N PHE A 125 -6.63 -11.69 7.45
CA PHE A 125 -8.08 -11.81 7.30
C PHE A 125 -8.53 -11.54 5.85
N VAL A 126 -8.00 -10.47 5.25
CA VAL A 126 -8.41 -10.06 3.89
C VAL A 126 -7.94 -11.06 2.84
N PHE A 127 -6.68 -11.46 2.89
CA PHE A 127 -6.11 -12.35 1.88
C PHE A 127 -6.39 -13.82 2.13
N GLY A 128 -6.60 -14.21 3.39
CA GLY A 128 -6.97 -15.57 3.74
C GLY A 128 -6.01 -16.60 3.18
N ASP A 129 -6.54 -17.56 2.44
CA ASP A 129 -5.77 -18.62 1.80
C ASP A 129 -5.54 -18.38 0.29
N ALA A 130 -5.67 -17.13 -0.16
CA ALA A 130 -5.35 -16.77 -1.54
C ALA A 130 -3.90 -17.13 -1.87
N ASP A 131 -3.66 -17.49 -3.14
CA ASP A 131 -2.32 -17.85 -3.62
C ASP A 131 -1.49 -16.60 -3.89
N ILE A 132 -1.05 -15.96 -2.83
CA ILE A 132 -0.30 -14.68 -2.85
C ILE A 132 0.88 -14.77 -1.92
N GLN A 133 2.01 -14.24 -2.36
CA GLN A 133 3.21 -14.05 -1.55
C GLN A 133 3.35 -12.57 -1.19
N ILE A 134 3.43 -12.28 0.10
CA ILE A 134 3.64 -10.92 0.59
C ILE A 134 5.01 -10.83 1.26
N LEU A 135 5.82 -9.91 0.76
CA LEU A 135 7.12 -9.59 1.32
C LEU A 135 7.00 -8.27 2.08
N VAL A 136 7.17 -8.32 3.39
CA VAL A 136 7.16 -7.12 4.23
C VAL A 136 8.59 -6.60 4.32
N CYS A 137 8.80 -5.40 3.80
CA CYS A 137 10.11 -4.77 3.71
C CYS A 137 10.31 -3.85 4.92
N VAL A 138 11.25 -4.19 5.78
CA VAL A 138 11.56 -3.44 7.00
C VAL A 138 12.93 -2.82 6.86
N GLN A 139 13.04 -1.55 7.20
CA GLN A 139 14.31 -0.82 7.22
C GLN A 139 14.66 -0.33 8.60
#